data_33512dc86fdd09faf9bc6944ca4fb573
#
_entry.id   33512dc86fdd09faf9bc6944ca4fb573
#
_cell.length_a   1.000
_cell.length_b   1.000
_cell.length_c   1.000
_cell.angle_alpha   90.00
_cell.angle_beta   90.00
_cell.angle_gamma   90.00
#
_symmetry.space_group_name_H-M   'P 1'
#
loop_
_entity.id
_entity.type
_entity.pdbx_description
1 polymer ?
#
loop_
_entity_poly.entity_id
_entity_poly.type
_entity_poly.pdbx_seq_one_letter_code
_entity_poly.pdbx_strand_id
1 'polypeptide(L)'
;MSPRRELSPDLAKALALVAPGTDLREAIDNIIRAHNGAIIVVASPQKLERHNLISGGMRIDVGFTPMRLYELAKMDGAIVLSPDMTSIHYANVQLNPDPTFPSEETGMRHLAGHRTAQQIGNLVVVVSERRRIVSLYRGEQGPHVLEEIGVVLSKANSALATLEKFTRRLREEARVLTLHEYDGTVTLREVVGAVGTFEYSVRIALEISNHVRELGREGRLIEMQLEQAYHNVPEQYDALLRDYAAEGLDHEEIRERLGELSNEELSENDEISQVLGYGSVGETEEVFVKPRGYRQLVRVPRLPGRVAEKLIEEFGSLKDLLEASEQDLDDVEGVGQARARAIRRGLKRQRSLESSGEVL
;
A
#
# COMPACT_ATOMS: atom_id res chain seq x y z
N MET A 1 -10.91 2.21 -10.96
CA MET A 1 -10.12 1.82 -9.75
C MET A 1 -10.70 2.57 -8.57
N SER A 2 -10.81 1.92 -7.44
CA SER A 2 -11.31 2.54 -6.19
C SER A 2 -10.22 3.41 -5.55
N PRO A 3 -10.57 4.33 -4.61
CA PRO A 3 -9.62 5.06 -3.79
C PRO A 3 -8.58 4.12 -3.16
N ARG A 4 -7.49 4.65 -2.60
CA ARG A 4 -6.40 3.83 -2.02
C ARG A 4 -6.99 2.69 -1.18
N ARG A 5 -6.88 1.46 -1.65
CA ARG A 5 -7.32 0.27 -0.92
C ARG A 5 -6.12 -0.45 -0.33
N GLU A 6 -5.74 -0.04 0.86
CA GLU A 6 -4.88 -0.89 1.68
C GLU A 6 -5.65 -2.14 2.12
N LEU A 7 -4.97 -3.28 2.07
CA LEU A 7 -5.51 -4.47 2.73
C LEU A 7 -5.62 -4.20 4.23
N SER A 8 -6.76 -4.56 4.81
CA SER A 8 -6.85 -4.48 6.27
C SER A 8 -5.70 -5.26 6.93
N PRO A 9 -5.15 -4.79 8.07
CA PRO A 9 -4.07 -5.48 8.76
C PRO A 9 -4.38 -6.96 9.03
N ASP A 10 -5.65 -7.26 9.24
CA ASP A 10 -6.12 -8.62 9.49
C ASP A 10 -6.12 -9.48 8.24
N LEU A 11 -6.54 -8.96 7.09
CA LEU A 11 -6.47 -9.66 5.82
C LEU A 11 -5.01 -9.87 5.38
N ALA A 12 -4.16 -8.86 5.56
CA ALA A 12 -2.73 -8.99 5.28
C ALA A 12 -2.07 -10.12 6.09
N LYS A 13 -2.41 -10.25 7.38
CA LYS A 13 -1.96 -11.37 8.22
C LYS A 13 -2.51 -12.71 7.74
N ALA A 14 -3.78 -12.76 7.34
CA ALA A 14 -4.39 -13.98 6.81
C ALA A 14 -3.70 -14.43 5.51
N LEU A 15 -3.46 -13.51 4.58
CA LEU A 15 -2.74 -13.78 3.33
C LEU A 15 -1.32 -14.30 3.58
N ALA A 16 -0.59 -13.71 4.53
CA ALA A 16 0.75 -14.17 4.88
C ALA A 16 0.77 -15.63 5.38
N LEU A 17 -0.28 -16.10 6.06
CA LEU A 17 -0.38 -17.49 6.53
C LEU A 17 -0.65 -18.49 5.40
N VAL A 18 -1.35 -18.06 4.33
CA VAL A 18 -1.71 -18.91 3.18
C VAL A 18 -0.91 -18.59 1.92
N ALA A 19 0.11 -17.75 2.04
CA ALA A 19 0.95 -17.36 0.92
C ALA A 19 1.77 -18.54 0.37
N PRO A 20 2.09 -18.57 -0.93
CA PRO A 20 3.00 -19.55 -1.52
C PRO A 20 4.31 -19.71 -0.74
N GLY A 21 4.67 -20.95 -0.47
CA GLY A 21 5.86 -21.29 0.32
C GLY A 21 5.62 -21.44 1.81
N THR A 22 4.36 -21.32 2.32
CA THR A 22 3.99 -21.69 3.68
C THR A 22 3.48 -23.12 3.75
N ASP A 23 3.63 -23.77 4.91
CA ASP A 23 3.14 -25.13 5.16
C ASP A 23 1.62 -25.24 5.00
N LEU A 24 0.88 -24.19 5.41
CA LEU A 24 -0.57 -24.17 5.25
C LEU A 24 -0.96 -24.09 3.77
N ARG A 25 -0.26 -23.30 2.97
CA ARG A 25 -0.48 -23.23 1.52
C ARG A 25 -0.18 -24.57 0.85
N GLU A 26 0.90 -25.24 1.21
CA GLU A 26 1.22 -26.56 0.67
C GLU A 26 0.11 -27.57 0.95
N ALA A 27 -0.44 -27.58 2.17
CA ALA A 27 -1.58 -28.41 2.52
C ALA A 27 -2.82 -28.09 1.68
N ILE A 28 -3.15 -26.80 1.54
CA ILE A 28 -4.28 -26.33 0.72
C ILE A 28 -4.12 -26.76 -0.73
N ASP A 29 -2.94 -26.59 -1.31
CA ASP A 29 -2.66 -26.99 -2.71
C ASP A 29 -2.79 -28.51 -2.89
N ASN A 30 -2.39 -29.32 -1.91
CA ASN A 30 -2.57 -30.77 -1.93
C ASN A 30 -4.08 -31.15 -1.85
N ILE A 31 -4.88 -30.44 -1.02
CA ILE A 31 -6.33 -30.65 -0.92
C ILE A 31 -7.00 -30.33 -2.27
N ILE A 32 -6.64 -29.22 -2.91
CA ILE A 32 -7.18 -28.82 -4.22
C ILE A 32 -6.81 -29.84 -5.31
N ARG A 33 -5.54 -30.27 -5.38
CA ARG A 33 -5.08 -31.28 -6.34
C ARG A 33 -5.80 -32.62 -6.20
N ALA A 34 -6.15 -32.99 -4.96
CA ALA A 34 -6.89 -34.22 -4.69
C ALA A 34 -8.40 -34.07 -4.93
N HIS A 35 -8.87 -32.91 -5.41
CA HIS A 35 -10.31 -32.64 -5.57
C HIS A 35 -11.13 -32.77 -4.30
N ASN A 36 -10.55 -32.42 -3.15
CA ASN A 36 -11.23 -32.45 -1.86
C ASN A 36 -11.67 -31.04 -1.44
N GLY A 37 -12.68 -30.98 -0.57
CA GLY A 37 -13.05 -29.75 0.13
C GLY A 37 -12.57 -29.80 1.58
N ALA A 38 -12.36 -28.64 2.21
CA ALA A 38 -11.97 -28.56 3.61
C ALA A 38 -12.49 -27.29 4.27
N ILE A 39 -12.66 -27.34 5.59
CA ILE A 39 -12.78 -26.16 6.46
C ILE A 39 -11.66 -26.25 7.48
N ILE A 40 -10.85 -25.20 7.56
CA ILE A 40 -9.73 -25.11 8.48
C ILE A 40 -9.94 -23.87 9.33
N VAL A 41 -10.08 -24.06 10.66
CA VAL A 41 -10.29 -22.98 11.63
C VAL A 41 -8.98 -22.75 12.38
N VAL A 42 -8.47 -21.53 12.33
CA VAL A 42 -7.24 -21.15 13.02
C VAL A 42 -7.59 -20.50 14.35
N ALA A 43 -7.72 -21.29 15.39
CA ALA A 43 -8.14 -20.82 16.71
C ALA A 43 -7.65 -21.75 17.84
N SER A 44 -7.57 -21.21 19.07
CA SER A 44 -7.32 -22.03 20.23
C SER A 44 -8.56 -22.88 20.60
N PRO A 45 -8.37 -24.12 21.10
CA PRO A 45 -9.47 -24.97 21.59
C PRO A 45 -10.40 -24.25 22.55
N GLN A 46 -9.83 -23.55 23.53
CA GLN A 46 -10.59 -22.85 24.58
C GLN A 46 -11.55 -21.79 24.02
N LYS A 47 -11.18 -21.14 22.90
CA LYS A 47 -12.04 -20.15 22.25
C LYS A 47 -13.26 -20.80 21.60
N LEU A 48 -13.04 -21.92 20.92
CA LEU A 48 -14.13 -22.68 20.26
C LEU A 48 -15.07 -23.33 21.28
N GLU A 49 -14.52 -23.93 22.34
CA GLU A 49 -15.29 -24.55 23.42
C GLU A 49 -16.13 -23.52 24.20
N ARG A 50 -15.57 -22.34 24.48
CA ARG A 50 -16.28 -21.24 25.17
C ARG A 50 -17.54 -20.80 24.42
N HIS A 51 -17.51 -20.83 23.10
CA HIS A 51 -18.63 -20.46 22.25
C HIS A 51 -19.48 -21.63 21.79
N ASN A 52 -19.21 -22.84 22.28
CA ASN A 52 -19.89 -24.10 21.87
C ASN A 52 -19.93 -24.29 20.34
N LEU A 53 -18.85 -23.84 19.65
CA LEU A 53 -18.78 -23.80 18.20
C LEU A 53 -18.49 -25.16 17.57
N ILE A 54 -17.98 -26.11 18.30
CA ILE A 54 -17.63 -27.46 17.81
C ILE A 54 -18.37 -28.54 18.52
N SER A 55 -18.75 -29.58 17.77
CA SER A 55 -19.32 -30.81 18.29
C SER A 55 -18.84 -32.03 17.50
N GLY A 56 -18.85 -33.20 18.14
CA GLY A 56 -18.39 -34.44 17.51
C GLY A 56 -16.89 -34.40 17.16
N GLY A 57 -16.50 -35.24 16.21
CA GLY A 57 -15.10 -35.31 15.74
C GLY A 57 -14.13 -35.89 16.75
N MET A 58 -12.85 -35.60 16.58
CA MET A 58 -11.76 -36.14 17.37
C MET A 58 -10.84 -35.06 17.86
N ARG A 59 -10.48 -35.06 19.13
CA ARG A 59 -9.36 -34.31 19.67
C ARG A 59 -8.10 -35.13 19.44
N ILE A 60 -7.12 -34.58 18.74
CA ILE A 60 -5.91 -35.32 18.34
C ILE A 60 -4.60 -34.71 18.89
N ASP A 61 -4.55 -33.41 19.06
CA ASP A 61 -3.40 -32.64 19.60
C ASP A 61 -2.04 -33.11 19.03
N VAL A 62 -1.91 -33.11 17.70
CA VAL A 62 -0.69 -33.54 17.00
C VAL A 62 0.00 -32.37 16.33
N GLY A 63 1.32 -32.48 16.13
CA GLY A 63 2.09 -31.46 15.40
C GLY A 63 1.54 -31.26 13.99
N PHE A 64 1.45 -29.98 13.57
CA PHE A 64 1.04 -29.64 12.20
C PHE A 64 2.12 -30.01 11.19
N THR A 65 1.72 -30.66 10.10
CA THR A 65 2.47 -30.79 8.86
C THR A 65 1.50 -30.73 7.69
N PRO A 66 1.94 -30.27 6.49
CA PRO A 66 1.09 -30.19 5.30
C PRO A 66 0.40 -31.50 4.97
N MET A 67 1.14 -32.62 5.06
CA MET A 67 0.62 -33.96 4.76
C MET A 67 -0.44 -34.39 5.77
N ARG A 68 -0.25 -34.12 7.07
CA ARG A 68 -1.26 -34.47 8.09
C ARG A 68 -2.55 -33.70 7.86
N LEU A 69 -2.47 -32.39 7.60
CA LEU A 69 -3.64 -31.58 7.31
C LEU A 69 -4.38 -32.10 6.08
N TYR A 70 -3.65 -32.43 5.01
CA TYR A 70 -4.20 -33.02 3.80
C TYR A 70 -4.92 -34.35 4.09
N GLU A 71 -4.32 -35.27 4.84
CA GLU A 71 -4.96 -36.54 5.18
C GLU A 71 -6.23 -36.35 6.03
N LEU A 72 -6.21 -35.44 6.99
CA LEU A 72 -7.39 -35.13 7.83
C LEU A 72 -8.49 -34.42 7.02
N ALA A 73 -8.15 -33.68 5.99
CA ALA A 73 -9.11 -33.00 5.12
C ALA A 73 -9.94 -33.97 4.24
N LYS A 74 -9.57 -35.24 4.18
CA LYS A 74 -10.39 -36.28 3.53
C LYS A 74 -11.67 -36.62 4.32
N MET A 75 -11.73 -36.18 5.59
CA MET A 75 -12.93 -36.28 6.41
C MET A 75 -13.86 -35.09 6.18
N ASP A 76 -15.15 -35.25 6.29
CA ASP A 76 -16.14 -34.20 5.98
C ASP A 76 -16.22 -33.03 6.97
N GLY A 77 -15.62 -33.17 8.14
CA GLY A 77 -15.66 -32.17 9.21
C GLY A 77 -14.58 -31.10 9.11
N ALA A 78 -14.69 -30.13 9.99
CA ALA A 78 -13.68 -29.07 10.11
C ALA A 78 -12.43 -29.56 10.86
N ILE A 79 -11.30 -28.92 10.55
CA ILE A 79 -10.01 -29.13 11.20
C ILE A 79 -9.66 -27.85 11.96
N VAL A 80 -9.16 -27.99 13.19
CA VAL A 80 -8.75 -26.86 14.03
C VAL A 80 -7.25 -26.84 14.17
N LEU A 81 -6.64 -25.78 13.65
CA LEU A 81 -5.22 -25.46 13.80
C LEU A 81 -4.99 -24.46 14.93
N SER A 82 -3.87 -24.61 15.63
CA SER A 82 -3.39 -23.60 16.58
C SER A 82 -3.07 -22.28 15.88
N PRO A 83 -3.22 -21.11 16.55
CA PRO A 83 -2.91 -19.80 15.97
C PRO A 83 -1.45 -19.62 15.54
N ASP A 84 -0.54 -20.34 16.16
CA ASP A 84 0.91 -20.35 15.85
C ASP A 84 1.30 -21.34 14.74
N MET A 85 0.31 -22.05 14.17
CA MET A 85 0.51 -23.06 13.12
C MET A 85 1.44 -24.23 13.52
N THR A 86 1.50 -24.56 14.80
CA THR A 86 2.37 -25.66 15.28
C THR A 86 1.63 -26.97 15.46
N SER A 87 0.33 -26.92 15.72
CA SER A 87 -0.47 -28.08 16.13
C SER A 87 -1.84 -28.15 15.49
N ILE A 88 -2.33 -29.35 15.23
CA ILE A 88 -3.72 -29.65 14.89
C ILE A 88 -4.38 -30.17 16.15
N HIS A 89 -5.39 -29.45 16.64
CA HIS A 89 -6.08 -29.80 17.87
C HIS A 89 -7.26 -30.75 17.65
N TYR A 90 -8.06 -30.46 16.62
CA TYR A 90 -9.24 -31.24 16.31
C TYR A 90 -9.31 -31.60 14.83
N ALA A 91 -9.93 -32.74 14.53
CA ALA A 91 -10.27 -33.16 13.18
C ALA A 91 -11.69 -33.70 13.12
N ASN A 92 -12.29 -33.57 11.94
CA ASN A 92 -13.65 -34.06 11.67
C ASN A 92 -14.74 -33.52 12.65
N VAL A 93 -14.57 -32.26 13.12
CA VAL A 93 -15.57 -31.63 13.98
C VAL A 93 -16.64 -30.94 13.15
N GLN A 94 -17.89 -30.96 13.70
CA GLN A 94 -18.95 -30.15 13.14
C GLN A 94 -18.90 -28.75 13.73
N LEU A 95 -18.99 -27.74 12.84
CA LEU A 95 -19.11 -26.35 13.25
C LEU A 95 -20.56 -25.96 13.46
N ASN A 96 -20.88 -25.38 14.62
CA ASN A 96 -22.21 -24.93 15.01
C ASN A 96 -22.21 -23.40 15.29
N PRO A 97 -21.94 -22.55 14.28
CA PRO A 97 -21.97 -21.10 14.49
C PRO A 97 -23.40 -20.63 14.73
N ASP A 98 -23.51 -19.52 15.48
CA ASP A 98 -24.81 -18.90 15.74
C ASP A 98 -25.43 -18.40 14.41
N PRO A 99 -26.68 -18.84 14.08
CA PRO A 99 -27.33 -18.45 12.84
C PRO A 99 -27.69 -16.95 12.75
N THR A 100 -27.61 -16.21 13.85
CA THR A 100 -27.86 -14.75 13.85
C THR A 100 -26.78 -13.96 13.12
N PHE A 101 -25.57 -14.51 12.97
CA PHE A 101 -24.54 -13.88 12.14
C PHE A 101 -24.94 -13.91 10.66
N PRO A 102 -25.03 -12.73 9.99
CA PRO A 102 -25.47 -12.66 8.59
C PRO A 102 -24.42 -13.27 7.66
N SER A 103 -24.87 -13.93 6.59
CA SER A 103 -23.98 -14.44 5.55
C SER A 103 -24.75 -14.62 4.25
N GLU A 104 -24.17 -14.18 3.16
CA GLU A 104 -24.71 -14.35 1.80
C GLU A 104 -24.26 -15.67 1.15
N GLU A 105 -23.45 -16.46 1.85
CA GLU A 105 -22.94 -17.72 1.34
C GLU A 105 -24.04 -18.79 1.24
N THR A 106 -24.10 -19.45 0.09
CA THR A 106 -25.10 -20.50 -0.21
C THR A 106 -24.60 -21.92 0.04
N GLY A 107 -23.28 -22.12 0.06
CA GLY A 107 -22.67 -23.43 0.30
C GLY A 107 -22.52 -23.72 1.80
N MET A 108 -22.92 -24.90 2.26
CA MET A 108 -22.88 -25.27 3.69
C MET A 108 -21.52 -25.03 4.35
N ARG A 109 -20.40 -25.43 3.71
CA ARG A 109 -19.04 -25.21 4.22
C ARG A 109 -18.69 -23.73 4.29
N HIS A 110 -19.01 -22.96 3.26
CA HIS A 110 -18.76 -21.52 3.21
C HIS A 110 -19.60 -20.77 4.24
N LEU A 111 -20.89 -21.09 4.36
CA LEU A 111 -21.80 -20.52 5.35
C LEU A 111 -21.30 -20.76 6.78
N ALA A 112 -20.97 -22.02 7.11
CA ALA A 112 -20.44 -22.37 8.43
C ALA A 112 -19.09 -21.68 8.71
N GLY A 113 -18.19 -21.65 7.71
CA GLY A 113 -16.90 -21.00 7.82
C GLY A 113 -17.00 -19.48 8.03
N HIS A 114 -17.85 -18.80 7.27
CA HIS A 114 -18.06 -17.35 7.39
C HIS A 114 -18.63 -16.97 8.76
N ARG A 115 -19.72 -17.60 9.18
CA ARG A 115 -20.33 -17.35 10.50
C ARG A 115 -19.39 -17.66 11.66
N THR A 116 -18.60 -18.75 11.54
CA THR A 116 -17.57 -19.05 12.55
C THR A 116 -16.53 -17.94 12.62
N ALA A 117 -16.03 -17.47 11.48
CA ALA A 117 -15.06 -16.38 11.44
C ALA A 117 -15.60 -15.08 12.06
N GLN A 118 -16.86 -14.73 11.78
CA GLN A 118 -17.52 -13.56 12.39
C GLN A 118 -17.62 -13.71 13.91
N GLN A 119 -18.07 -14.87 14.38
CA GLN A 119 -18.32 -15.10 15.81
C GLN A 119 -17.04 -15.08 16.65
N ILE A 120 -15.91 -15.58 16.11
CA ILE A 120 -14.66 -15.66 16.88
C ILE A 120 -13.59 -14.63 16.45
N GLY A 121 -13.79 -13.89 15.35
CA GLY A 121 -12.81 -12.94 14.82
C GLY A 121 -11.49 -13.57 14.35
N ASN A 122 -11.47 -14.88 14.10
CA ASN A 122 -10.28 -15.65 13.69
C ASN A 122 -10.34 -16.01 12.21
N LEU A 123 -9.17 -16.38 11.65
CA LEU A 123 -9.09 -16.89 10.29
C LEU A 123 -9.78 -18.25 10.16
N VAL A 124 -10.66 -18.34 9.18
CA VAL A 124 -11.23 -19.61 8.70
C VAL A 124 -10.95 -19.72 7.20
N VAL A 125 -10.32 -20.82 6.79
CA VAL A 125 -10.01 -21.15 5.41
C VAL A 125 -10.99 -22.20 4.92
N VAL A 126 -11.68 -21.92 3.82
CA VAL A 126 -12.60 -22.87 3.20
C VAL A 126 -12.11 -23.20 1.80
N VAL A 127 -11.86 -24.49 1.55
CA VAL A 127 -11.53 -25.02 0.23
C VAL A 127 -12.80 -25.62 -0.38
N SER A 128 -13.19 -25.08 -1.55
CA SER A 128 -14.35 -25.59 -2.29
C SER A 128 -13.92 -26.74 -3.21
N GLU A 129 -14.41 -27.93 -2.94
CA GLU A 129 -14.23 -29.12 -3.78
C GLU A 129 -14.71 -28.87 -5.24
N ARG A 130 -15.92 -28.32 -5.38
CA ARG A 130 -16.59 -28.15 -6.66
C ARG A 130 -16.02 -27.02 -7.50
N ARG A 131 -15.67 -25.89 -6.87
CA ARG A 131 -15.16 -24.68 -7.56
C ARG A 131 -13.64 -24.63 -7.63
N ARG A 132 -12.94 -25.42 -6.82
CA ARG A 132 -11.48 -25.40 -6.64
C ARG A 132 -10.95 -24.02 -6.24
N ILE A 133 -11.74 -23.29 -5.47
CA ILE A 133 -11.36 -22.00 -4.94
C ILE A 133 -11.13 -22.07 -3.45
N VAL A 134 -10.30 -21.20 -2.94
CA VAL A 134 -10.01 -21.02 -1.51
C VAL A 134 -10.58 -19.69 -1.07
N SER A 135 -11.44 -19.71 -0.09
CA SER A 135 -12.02 -18.51 0.53
C SER A 135 -11.47 -18.34 1.93
N LEU A 136 -10.98 -17.15 2.21
CA LEU A 136 -10.53 -16.72 3.53
C LEU A 136 -11.63 -15.88 4.17
N TYR A 137 -12.00 -16.21 5.39
CA TYR A 137 -12.96 -15.47 6.20
C TYR A 137 -12.26 -14.98 7.47
N ARG A 138 -12.42 -13.71 7.83
CA ARG A 138 -11.90 -13.17 9.09
C ARG A 138 -12.76 -12.02 9.60
N GLY A 139 -13.31 -12.20 10.81
CA GLY A 139 -14.21 -11.22 11.41
C GLY A 139 -15.43 -10.93 10.52
N GLU A 140 -15.86 -9.68 10.49
CA GLU A 140 -17.04 -9.24 9.74
C GLU A 140 -16.75 -8.97 8.24
N GLN A 141 -15.50 -9.05 7.82
CA GLN A 141 -15.14 -8.82 6.42
C GLN A 141 -15.66 -9.99 5.56
N GLY A 142 -16.19 -9.64 4.40
CA GLY A 142 -16.63 -10.62 3.41
C GLY A 142 -15.49 -11.55 2.95
N PRO A 143 -15.81 -12.60 2.19
CA PRO A 143 -14.82 -13.58 1.75
C PRO A 143 -13.74 -12.92 0.87
N HIS A 144 -12.47 -13.21 1.19
CA HIS A 144 -11.38 -12.99 0.26
C HIS A 144 -11.10 -14.31 -0.47
N VAL A 145 -11.34 -14.34 -1.77
CA VAL A 145 -11.08 -15.53 -2.60
C VAL A 145 -9.67 -15.45 -3.12
N LEU A 146 -8.85 -16.47 -2.82
CA LEU A 146 -7.49 -16.55 -3.38
C LEU A 146 -7.56 -16.83 -4.88
N GLU A 147 -6.84 -16.05 -5.64
CA GLU A 147 -6.67 -16.26 -7.08
C GLU A 147 -5.57 -17.29 -7.36
N GLU A 148 -5.54 -17.81 -8.58
CA GLU A 148 -4.43 -18.66 -9.04
C GLU A 148 -3.13 -17.83 -9.12
N ILE A 149 -2.01 -18.40 -8.67
CA ILE A 149 -0.71 -17.73 -8.61
C ILE A 149 -0.34 -17.09 -9.97
N GLY A 150 -0.58 -17.82 -11.09
CA GLY A 150 -0.30 -17.31 -12.42
C GLY A 150 -1.12 -16.06 -12.79
N VAL A 151 -2.36 -15.97 -12.32
CA VAL A 151 -3.23 -14.82 -12.54
C VAL A 151 -2.72 -13.63 -11.74
N VAL A 152 -2.40 -13.82 -10.44
CA VAL A 152 -1.86 -12.76 -9.59
C VAL A 152 -0.52 -12.26 -10.12
N LEU A 153 0.37 -13.16 -10.55
CA LEU A 153 1.65 -12.81 -11.21
C LEU A 153 1.43 -11.96 -12.47
N SER A 154 0.47 -12.34 -13.31
CA SER A 154 0.15 -11.58 -14.52
C SER A 154 -0.37 -10.16 -14.20
N LYS A 155 -1.26 -10.05 -13.21
CA LYS A 155 -1.77 -8.75 -12.72
C LYS A 155 -0.65 -7.87 -12.17
N ALA A 156 0.19 -8.44 -11.31
CA ALA A 156 1.32 -7.72 -10.70
C ALA A 156 2.33 -7.22 -11.75
N ASN A 157 2.67 -8.05 -12.75
CA ASN A 157 3.54 -7.63 -13.86
C ASN A 157 2.91 -6.52 -14.72
N SER A 158 1.61 -6.60 -14.99
CA SER A 158 0.89 -5.57 -15.75
C SER A 158 0.84 -4.24 -14.98
N ALA A 159 0.59 -4.29 -13.68
CA ALA A 159 0.63 -3.12 -12.81
C ALA A 159 2.04 -2.52 -12.74
N LEU A 160 3.08 -3.35 -12.63
CA LEU A 160 4.48 -2.91 -12.63
C LEU A 160 4.86 -2.18 -13.93
N ALA A 161 4.50 -2.74 -15.09
CA ALA A 161 4.72 -2.09 -16.38
C ALA A 161 3.97 -0.75 -16.51
N THR A 162 2.82 -0.64 -15.85
CA THR A 162 2.07 0.62 -15.77
C THR A 162 2.77 1.62 -14.85
N LEU A 163 3.22 1.18 -13.68
CA LEU A 163 4.00 2.02 -12.75
C LEU A 163 5.26 2.59 -13.41
N GLU A 164 6.00 1.78 -14.17
CA GLU A 164 7.19 2.24 -14.91
C GLU A 164 6.88 3.37 -15.92
N LYS A 165 5.71 3.34 -16.55
CA LYS A 165 5.25 4.43 -17.44
C LYS A 165 4.96 5.70 -16.64
N PHE A 166 4.24 5.56 -15.51
CA PHE A 166 3.93 6.69 -14.64
C PHE A 166 5.20 7.30 -14.03
N THR A 167 6.13 6.49 -13.53
CA THR A 167 7.39 7.01 -12.96
C THR A 167 8.29 7.69 -14.01
N ARG A 168 8.23 7.25 -15.27
CA ARG A 168 8.90 7.95 -16.37
C ARG A 168 8.25 9.31 -16.63
N ARG A 169 6.92 9.37 -16.67
CA ARG A 169 6.17 10.62 -16.82
C ARG A 169 6.44 11.55 -15.64
N LEU A 170 6.45 11.05 -14.41
CA LEU A 170 6.80 11.82 -13.22
C LEU A 170 8.18 12.50 -13.32
N ARG A 171 9.19 11.78 -13.82
CA ARG A 171 10.53 12.36 -14.00
C ARG A 171 10.50 13.54 -14.96
N GLU A 172 9.76 13.42 -16.07
CA GLU A 172 9.66 14.53 -17.04
C GLU A 172 8.85 15.69 -16.46
N GLU A 173 7.71 15.46 -15.85
CA GLU A 173 6.91 16.50 -15.19
C GLU A 173 7.71 17.19 -14.07
N ALA A 174 8.42 16.41 -13.23
CA ALA A 174 9.27 16.95 -12.17
C ALA A 174 10.42 17.81 -12.72
N ARG A 175 10.99 17.44 -13.87
CA ARG A 175 12.03 18.21 -14.57
C ARG A 175 11.48 19.55 -15.07
N VAL A 176 10.37 19.54 -15.77
CA VAL A 176 9.71 20.76 -16.25
C VAL A 176 9.32 21.67 -15.09
N LEU A 177 8.69 21.10 -14.05
CA LEU A 177 8.32 21.85 -12.86
C LEU A 177 9.53 22.49 -12.18
N THR A 178 10.66 21.78 -12.10
CA THR A 178 11.92 22.33 -11.54
C THR A 178 12.45 23.53 -12.34
N LEU A 179 12.37 23.49 -13.66
CA LEU A 179 12.76 24.65 -14.49
C LEU A 179 11.90 25.87 -14.17
N HIS A 180 10.59 25.69 -14.13
CA HIS A 180 9.65 26.78 -13.83
C HIS A 180 9.76 27.27 -12.37
N GLU A 181 10.15 26.41 -11.43
CA GLU A 181 10.46 26.80 -10.04
C GLU A 181 11.66 27.75 -9.97
N TYR A 182 12.72 27.47 -10.73
CA TYR A 182 13.90 28.36 -10.79
C TYR A 182 13.64 29.64 -11.54
N ASP A 183 12.71 29.64 -12.51
CA ASP A 183 12.34 30.81 -13.30
C ASP A 183 11.19 31.62 -12.68
N GLY A 184 10.54 31.08 -11.63
CA GLY A 184 9.42 31.71 -10.94
C GLY A 184 8.12 31.77 -11.77
N THR A 185 7.94 30.81 -12.67
CA THR A 185 6.82 30.75 -13.64
C THR A 185 5.93 29.52 -13.44
N VAL A 186 5.94 28.90 -12.26
CA VAL A 186 5.12 27.73 -11.98
C VAL A 186 3.65 28.08 -11.98
N THR A 187 2.87 27.30 -12.72
CA THR A 187 1.41 27.41 -12.74
C THR A 187 0.75 26.38 -11.84
N LEU A 188 -0.41 26.73 -11.27
CA LEU A 188 -1.22 25.79 -10.45
C LEU A 188 -1.59 24.53 -11.25
N ARG A 189 -1.85 24.66 -12.55
CA ARG A 189 -2.15 23.53 -13.45
C ARG A 189 -1.03 22.51 -13.50
N GLU A 190 0.22 22.95 -13.57
CA GLU A 190 1.39 22.06 -13.55
C GLU A 190 1.52 21.31 -12.23
N VAL A 191 1.32 22.01 -11.11
CA VAL A 191 1.35 21.42 -9.78
C VAL A 191 0.26 20.36 -9.62
N VAL A 192 -0.99 20.68 -9.99
CA VAL A 192 -2.13 19.76 -9.93
C VAL A 192 -1.90 18.53 -10.81
N GLY A 193 -1.40 18.72 -12.03
CA GLY A 193 -1.04 17.61 -12.92
C GLY A 193 0.02 16.68 -12.32
N ALA A 194 1.08 17.25 -11.73
CA ALA A 194 2.10 16.47 -11.05
C ALA A 194 1.56 15.73 -9.82
N VAL A 195 0.75 16.39 -8.98
CA VAL A 195 0.09 15.76 -7.81
C VAL A 195 -0.77 14.57 -8.24
N GLY A 196 -1.58 14.72 -9.29
CA GLY A 196 -2.39 13.62 -9.84
C GLY A 196 -1.54 12.44 -10.31
N THR A 197 -0.42 12.71 -11.02
CA THR A 197 0.50 11.68 -11.50
C THR A 197 1.20 10.96 -10.34
N PHE A 198 1.59 11.68 -9.28
CA PHE A 198 2.13 11.08 -8.04
C PHE A 198 1.10 10.19 -7.38
N GLU A 199 -0.14 10.66 -7.21
CA GLU A 199 -1.20 9.89 -6.55
C GLU A 199 -1.53 8.60 -7.31
N TYR A 200 -1.61 8.63 -8.65
CA TYR A 200 -1.75 7.42 -9.46
C TYR A 200 -0.58 6.44 -9.23
N SER A 201 0.65 6.95 -9.15
CA SER A 201 1.82 6.11 -8.88
C SER A 201 1.76 5.44 -7.52
N VAL A 202 1.28 6.15 -6.48
CA VAL A 202 1.05 5.61 -5.13
C VAL A 202 0.02 4.48 -5.17
N ARG A 203 -1.12 4.69 -5.84
CA ARG A 203 -2.19 3.68 -5.95
C ARG A 203 -1.73 2.40 -6.65
N ILE A 204 -0.98 2.55 -7.75
CA ILE A 204 -0.45 1.40 -8.49
C ILE A 204 0.59 0.65 -7.65
N ALA A 205 1.48 1.37 -6.97
CA ALA A 205 2.47 0.75 -6.07
C ALA A 205 1.82 -0.03 -4.93
N LEU A 206 0.74 0.50 -4.38
CA LEU A 206 -0.05 -0.16 -3.34
C LEU A 206 -0.73 -1.44 -3.86
N GLU A 207 -1.30 -1.39 -5.07
CA GLU A 207 -1.88 -2.56 -5.74
C GLU A 207 -0.83 -3.67 -5.95
N ILE A 208 0.37 -3.30 -6.44
CA ILE A 208 1.48 -4.25 -6.61
C ILE A 208 1.88 -4.83 -5.25
N SER A 209 2.00 -4.01 -4.21
CA SER A 209 2.34 -4.47 -2.86
C SER A 209 1.31 -5.47 -2.31
N ASN A 210 0.03 -5.27 -2.61
CA ASN A 210 -1.02 -6.22 -2.24
C ASN A 210 -0.85 -7.55 -2.98
N HIS A 211 -0.55 -7.53 -4.28
CA HIS A 211 -0.26 -8.75 -5.04
C HIS A 211 1.01 -9.46 -4.54
N VAL A 212 2.07 -8.72 -4.19
CA VAL A 212 3.30 -9.30 -3.62
C VAL A 212 3.01 -10.04 -2.31
N ARG A 213 2.16 -9.48 -1.44
CA ARG A 213 1.74 -10.15 -0.20
C ARG A 213 1.00 -11.46 -0.47
N GLU A 214 0.11 -11.49 -1.46
CA GLU A 214 -0.61 -12.70 -1.86
C GLU A 214 0.32 -13.74 -2.51
N LEU A 215 1.32 -13.31 -3.28
CA LEU A 215 2.31 -14.14 -3.93
C LEU A 215 3.36 -14.72 -2.98
N GLY A 216 3.57 -14.13 -1.81
CA GLY A 216 4.59 -14.58 -0.88
C GLY A 216 5.97 -14.73 -1.52
N ARG A 217 6.58 -15.91 -1.44
CA ARG A 217 7.92 -16.16 -2.02
C ARG A 217 8.00 -15.98 -3.53
N GLU A 218 6.91 -16.24 -4.24
CA GLU A 218 6.84 -16.08 -5.70
C GLU A 218 6.83 -14.59 -6.12
N GLY A 219 6.43 -13.68 -5.22
CA GLY A 219 6.39 -12.25 -5.47
C GLY A 219 7.74 -11.51 -5.34
N ARG A 220 8.82 -12.19 -4.88
CA ARG A 220 10.12 -11.57 -4.56
C ARG A 220 10.72 -10.72 -5.68
N LEU A 221 10.65 -11.17 -6.92
CA LEU A 221 11.21 -10.41 -8.05
C LEU A 221 10.41 -9.16 -8.35
N ILE A 222 9.08 -9.24 -8.23
CA ILE A 222 8.18 -8.09 -8.41
C ILE A 222 8.42 -7.06 -7.30
N GLU A 223 8.61 -7.52 -6.05
CA GLU A 223 8.95 -6.65 -4.92
C GLU A 223 10.23 -5.86 -5.17
N MET A 224 11.30 -6.52 -5.62
CA MET A 224 12.57 -5.85 -5.97
C MET A 224 12.41 -4.82 -7.09
N GLN A 225 11.60 -5.14 -8.11
CA GLN A 225 11.33 -4.21 -9.22
C GLN A 225 10.47 -3.04 -8.76
N LEU A 226 9.49 -3.28 -7.88
CA LEU A 226 8.69 -2.23 -7.26
C LEU A 226 9.57 -1.28 -6.45
N GLU A 227 10.42 -1.81 -5.57
CA GLU A 227 11.38 -1.01 -4.79
C GLU A 227 12.24 -0.12 -5.70
N GLN A 228 12.78 -0.68 -6.78
CA GLN A 228 13.59 0.07 -7.74
C GLN A 228 12.78 1.17 -8.45
N ALA A 229 11.57 0.86 -8.91
CA ALA A 229 10.75 1.80 -9.68
C ALA A 229 10.16 2.91 -8.81
N TYR A 230 9.90 2.64 -7.53
CA TYR A 230 9.16 3.51 -6.61
C TYR A 230 10.02 4.18 -5.53
N HIS A 231 11.32 3.88 -5.46
CA HIS A 231 12.23 4.23 -4.37
C HIS A 231 12.13 5.69 -3.90
N ASN A 232 12.17 6.65 -4.82
CA ASN A 232 12.18 8.10 -4.48
C ASN A 232 10.79 8.75 -4.60
N VAL A 233 9.77 8.03 -5.01
CA VAL A 233 8.44 8.61 -5.28
C VAL A 233 7.77 9.14 -4.01
N PRO A 234 7.76 8.42 -2.87
CA PRO A 234 7.11 8.91 -1.65
C PRO A 234 7.72 10.22 -1.12
N GLU A 235 9.06 10.32 -1.11
CA GLU A 235 9.78 11.48 -0.62
C GLU A 235 9.57 12.71 -1.52
N GLN A 236 9.59 12.50 -2.84
CA GLN A 236 9.31 13.56 -3.81
C GLN A 236 7.86 14.03 -3.77
N TYR A 237 6.92 13.11 -3.54
CA TYR A 237 5.50 13.45 -3.39
C TYR A 237 5.26 14.29 -2.14
N ASP A 238 5.83 13.88 -1.00
CA ASP A 238 5.76 14.64 0.24
C ASP A 238 6.33 16.07 0.07
N ALA A 239 7.49 16.19 -0.54
CA ALA A 239 8.11 17.48 -0.82
C ALA A 239 7.25 18.36 -1.75
N LEU A 240 6.58 17.76 -2.76
CA LEU A 240 5.65 18.49 -3.63
C LEU A 240 4.46 19.05 -2.87
N LEU A 241 3.83 18.22 -2.03
CA LEU A 241 2.70 18.66 -1.21
C LEU A 241 3.10 19.77 -0.24
N ARG A 242 4.26 19.66 0.41
CA ARG A 242 4.81 20.69 1.28
C ARG A 242 5.10 22.00 0.56
N ASP A 243 5.58 21.94 -0.67
CA ASP A 243 5.88 23.13 -1.47
C ASP A 243 4.62 23.92 -1.84
N TYR A 244 3.52 23.21 -2.13
CA TYR A 244 2.36 23.80 -2.77
C TYR A 244 1.06 23.69 -1.97
N ALA A 245 1.06 23.14 -0.75
CA ALA A 245 -0.10 23.24 0.13
C ALA A 245 -0.43 24.71 0.39
N ALA A 246 -1.71 25.10 0.35
CA ALA A 246 -2.11 26.46 0.71
C ALA A 246 -1.74 26.75 2.18
N GLU A 247 -1.65 28.04 2.51
CA GLU A 247 -1.24 28.48 3.84
C GLU A 247 -2.18 27.94 4.92
N GLY A 248 -1.62 27.35 5.97
CA GLY A 248 -2.38 26.79 7.09
C GLY A 248 -2.90 25.35 6.90
N LEU A 249 -2.64 24.72 5.73
CA LEU A 249 -2.99 23.31 5.51
C LEU A 249 -1.81 22.39 5.77
N ASP A 250 -2.09 21.25 6.42
CA ASP A 250 -1.12 20.19 6.66
C ASP A 250 -1.01 19.27 5.41
N HIS A 251 0.21 19.02 4.97
CA HIS A 251 0.49 18.16 3.83
C HIS A 251 0.11 16.68 4.07
N GLU A 252 0.11 16.18 5.32
CA GLU A 252 -0.35 14.83 5.66
C GLU A 252 -1.87 14.73 5.50
N GLU A 253 -2.62 15.73 5.97
CA GLU A 253 -4.07 15.80 5.79
C GLU A 253 -4.45 15.90 4.30
N ILE A 254 -3.72 16.72 3.52
CA ILE A 254 -3.89 16.79 2.06
C ILE A 254 -3.67 15.41 1.43
N ARG A 255 -2.62 14.70 1.82
CA ARG A 255 -2.29 13.38 1.32
C ARG A 255 -3.40 12.35 1.61
N GLU A 256 -3.98 12.38 2.80
CA GLU A 256 -5.12 11.53 3.16
C GLU A 256 -6.33 11.83 2.29
N ARG A 257 -6.71 13.09 2.16
CA ARG A 257 -7.84 13.53 1.33
C ARG A 257 -7.66 13.16 -0.15
N LEU A 258 -6.46 13.36 -0.72
CA LEU A 258 -6.15 12.90 -2.08
C LEU A 258 -6.30 11.38 -2.22
N GLY A 259 -5.94 10.62 -1.19
CA GLY A 259 -6.12 9.17 -1.15
C GLY A 259 -7.57 8.70 -1.17
N GLU A 260 -8.50 9.51 -0.67
CA GLU A 260 -9.94 9.22 -0.64
C GLU A 260 -10.65 9.52 -1.96
N LEU A 261 -10.09 10.38 -2.81
CA LEU A 261 -10.69 10.70 -4.11
C LEU A 261 -10.85 9.45 -4.97
N SER A 262 -11.95 9.34 -5.69
CA SER A 262 -12.12 8.35 -6.77
C SER A 262 -11.16 8.64 -7.93
N ASN A 263 -11.03 7.71 -8.87
CA ASN A 263 -10.20 7.98 -10.06
C ASN A 263 -10.82 9.00 -11.01
N GLU A 264 -12.14 9.07 -11.03
CA GLU A 264 -12.87 10.11 -11.78
C GLU A 264 -12.54 11.48 -11.20
N GLU A 265 -12.69 11.68 -9.88
CA GLU A 265 -12.36 12.92 -9.18
C GLU A 265 -10.85 13.26 -9.32
N LEU A 266 -9.96 12.27 -9.19
CA LEU A 266 -8.52 12.49 -9.37
C LEU A 266 -8.13 12.89 -10.82
N SER A 267 -8.97 12.63 -11.80
CA SER A 267 -8.78 13.10 -13.18
C SER A 267 -9.20 14.56 -13.38
N GLU A 268 -9.95 15.11 -12.44
CA GLU A 268 -10.43 16.49 -12.47
C GLU A 268 -9.46 17.42 -11.73
N ASN A 269 -8.82 18.31 -12.46
CA ASN A 269 -7.83 19.23 -11.89
C ASN A 269 -8.40 20.11 -10.76
N ASP A 270 -9.67 20.45 -10.84
CA ASP A 270 -10.34 21.28 -9.84
C ASP A 270 -10.47 20.58 -8.48
N GLU A 271 -10.73 19.27 -8.47
CA GLU A 271 -10.81 18.49 -7.22
C GLU A 271 -9.45 18.45 -6.49
N ILE A 272 -8.37 18.18 -7.22
CA ILE A 272 -7.03 18.21 -6.65
C ILE A 272 -6.68 19.61 -6.16
N SER A 273 -7.02 20.66 -6.93
CA SER A 273 -6.78 22.06 -6.57
C SER A 273 -7.48 22.44 -5.25
N GLN A 274 -8.75 22.04 -5.09
CA GLN A 274 -9.51 22.27 -3.87
C GLN A 274 -8.90 21.55 -2.66
N VAL A 275 -8.42 20.32 -2.84
CA VAL A 275 -7.74 19.58 -1.77
C VAL A 275 -6.44 20.28 -1.36
N LEU A 276 -5.70 20.86 -2.31
CA LEU A 276 -4.50 21.67 -2.04
C LEU A 276 -4.81 23.04 -1.39
N GLY A 277 -6.09 23.43 -1.30
CA GLY A 277 -6.56 24.69 -0.72
C GLY A 277 -6.63 25.86 -1.69
N TYR A 278 -6.59 25.59 -2.99
CA TYR A 278 -6.79 26.60 -4.04
C TYR A 278 -8.22 26.53 -4.60
N GLY A 279 -8.59 27.54 -5.36
CA GLY A 279 -9.86 27.54 -6.09
C GLY A 279 -9.80 26.71 -7.38
N SER A 280 -10.81 26.91 -8.26
CA SER A 280 -10.84 26.26 -9.58
C SER A 280 -9.63 26.68 -10.42
N VAL A 281 -9.06 25.73 -11.16
CA VAL A 281 -7.88 25.95 -12.03
C VAL A 281 -8.21 26.70 -13.31
N GLY A 282 -9.46 27.09 -13.54
CA GLY A 282 -9.93 27.85 -14.69
C GLY A 282 -9.36 27.38 -16.05
N GLU A 283 -10.15 27.44 -17.12
CA GLU A 283 -9.66 27.02 -18.45
C GLU A 283 -8.76 28.08 -19.13
N THR A 284 -8.86 29.35 -18.73
CA THR A 284 -8.34 30.51 -19.47
C THR A 284 -7.33 31.38 -18.70
N GLU A 285 -7.22 31.29 -17.39
CA GLU A 285 -6.30 32.09 -16.60
C GLU A 285 -5.18 31.22 -15.99
N GLU A 286 -3.92 31.57 -16.26
CA GLU A 286 -2.76 30.95 -15.61
C GLU A 286 -2.62 31.50 -14.19
N VAL A 287 -2.91 30.65 -13.19
CA VAL A 287 -2.68 30.97 -11.78
C VAL A 287 -1.25 30.59 -11.44
N PHE A 288 -0.38 31.57 -11.17
CA PHE A 288 0.99 31.33 -10.74
C PHE A 288 1.05 31.04 -9.24
N VAL A 289 1.85 30.04 -8.87
CA VAL A 289 2.08 29.63 -7.49
C VAL A 289 3.56 29.64 -7.14
N LYS A 290 3.89 29.92 -5.88
CA LYS A 290 5.29 30.05 -5.44
C LYS A 290 5.71 28.80 -4.66
N PRO A 291 6.77 28.08 -5.07
CA PRO A 291 7.32 26.98 -4.30
C PRO A 291 8.00 27.49 -3.02
N ARG A 292 7.84 26.75 -1.91
CA ARG A 292 8.58 27.04 -0.68
C ARG A 292 10.06 26.63 -0.78
N GLY A 293 10.36 25.50 -1.48
CA GLY A 293 11.73 25.03 -1.71
C GLY A 293 12.01 23.62 -1.19
N TYR A 294 11.03 22.92 -0.63
CA TYR A 294 11.21 21.53 -0.12
C TYR A 294 11.73 20.58 -1.19
N ARG A 295 11.15 20.61 -2.39
CA ARG A 295 11.56 19.75 -3.52
C ARG A 295 13.03 19.92 -3.89
N GLN A 296 13.54 21.12 -3.80
CA GLN A 296 14.94 21.42 -4.16
C GLN A 296 15.88 21.10 -3.00
N LEU A 297 15.44 21.31 -1.75
CA LEU A 297 16.26 21.02 -0.57
C LEU A 297 16.41 19.50 -0.31
N VAL A 298 15.39 18.69 -0.56
CA VAL A 298 15.46 17.22 -0.46
C VAL A 298 16.55 16.64 -1.38
N ARG A 299 16.80 17.26 -2.53
CA ARG A 299 17.86 16.85 -3.47
C ARG A 299 19.27 17.26 -3.03
N VAL A 300 19.42 18.07 -1.98
CA VAL A 300 20.74 18.47 -1.46
C VAL A 300 21.32 17.32 -0.62
N PRO A 301 22.47 16.72 -1.02
CA PRO A 301 23.01 15.56 -0.32
C PRO A 301 23.30 15.84 1.16
N ARG A 302 22.87 14.94 2.02
CA ARG A 302 23.12 14.97 3.48
C ARG A 302 22.52 16.19 4.20
N LEU A 303 21.46 16.79 3.66
CA LEU A 303 20.70 17.82 4.34
C LEU A 303 19.61 17.14 5.21
N PRO A 304 19.64 17.26 6.55
CA PRO A 304 18.60 16.72 7.39
C PRO A 304 17.26 17.44 7.19
N GLY A 305 16.13 16.73 7.20
CA GLY A 305 14.81 17.32 7.00
C GLY A 305 14.50 18.50 7.94
N ARG A 306 14.86 18.37 9.24
CA ARG A 306 14.71 19.47 10.21
C ARG A 306 15.47 20.75 9.86
N VAL A 307 16.60 20.63 9.15
CA VAL A 307 17.37 21.79 8.71
C VAL A 307 16.71 22.41 7.48
N ALA A 308 16.14 21.58 6.58
CA ALA A 308 15.36 22.06 5.45
C ALA A 308 14.11 22.82 5.94
N GLU A 309 13.42 22.33 6.95
CA GLU A 309 12.27 23.00 7.59
C GLU A 309 12.67 24.39 8.10
N LYS A 310 13.74 24.51 8.90
CA LYS A 310 14.22 25.80 9.41
C LYS A 310 14.61 26.78 8.31
N LEU A 311 15.24 26.28 7.23
CA LEU A 311 15.55 27.12 6.07
C LEU A 311 14.28 27.68 5.43
N ILE A 312 13.25 26.89 5.31
CA ILE A 312 11.97 27.33 4.72
C ILE A 312 11.21 28.25 5.65
N GLU A 313 11.24 28.01 6.97
CA GLU A 313 10.69 28.92 7.98
C GLU A 313 11.36 30.30 7.92
N GLU A 314 12.69 30.35 7.73
CA GLU A 314 13.45 31.60 7.69
C GLU A 314 13.25 32.36 6.36
N PHE A 315 13.34 31.67 5.21
CA PHE A 315 13.32 32.33 3.89
C PHE A 315 11.92 32.39 3.25
N GLY A 316 10.99 31.54 3.64
CA GLY A 316 9.59 31.56 3.20
C GLY A 316 9.36 31.10 1.75
N SER A 317 10.32 31.27 0.83
CA SER A 317 10.18 30.84 -0.56
C SER A 317 11.49 30.34 -1.17
N LEU A 318 11.38 29.51 -2.23
CA LEU A 318 12.55 29.06 -3.00
C LEU A 318 13.33 30.25 -3.58
N LYS A 319 12.65 31.30 -4.03
CA LYS A 319 13.27 32.49 -4.58
C LYS A 319 14.19 33.17 -3.55
N ASP A 320 13.69 33.43 -2.36
CA ASP A 320 14.45 34.08 -1.29
C ASP A 320 15.61 33.19 -0.84
N LEU A 321 15.41 31.88 -0.80
CA LEU A 321 16.45 30.88 -0.51
C LEU A 321 17.59 30.90 -1.58
N LEU A 322 17.25 31.09 -2.86
CA LEU A 322 18.22 31.18 -3.95
C LEU A 322 19.02 32.50 -3.94
N GLU A 323 18.41 33.58 -3.47
CA GLU A 323 19.03 34.91 -3.35
C GLU A 323 19.92 35.02 -2.10
N ALA A 324 19.69 34.14 -1.08
CA ALA A 324 20.43 34.15 0.17
C ALA A 324 21.95 33.98 -0.02
N SER A 325 22.72 34.75 0.74
CA SER A 325 24.18 34.63 0.79
C SER A 325 24.60 33.38 1.61
N GLU A 326 25.90 32.99 1.53
CA GLU A 326 26.43 31.91 2.39
C GLU A 326 26.34 32.27 3.88
N GLN A 327 26.41 33.56 4.22
CA GLN A 327 26.31 34.05 5.58
C GLN A 327 24.82 33.90 6.11
N ASP A 328 23.86 34.34 5.29
CA ASP A 328 22.45 34.23 5.65
C ASP A 328 22.06 32.76 5.89
N LEU A 329 22.58 31.84 5.10
CA LEU A 329 22.36 30.41 5.28
C LEU A 329 23.08 29.87 6.54
N ASP A 330 24.27 30.36 6.86
CA ASP A 330 25.06 29.95 8.04
C ASP A 330 24.39 30.40 9.34
N ASP A 331 23.67 31.52 9.31
CA ASP A 331 22.97 32.08 10.47
C ASP A 331 21.74 31.24 10.87
N VAL A 332 21.24 30.36 9.97
CA VAL A 332 20.15 29.44 10.28
C VAL A 332 20.62 28.33 11.23
N GLU A 333 19.89 28.12 12.31
CA GLU A 333 20.23 27.12 13.33
C GLU A 333 20.40 25.71 12.73
N GLY A 334 21.58 25.14 12.90
CA GLY A 334 21.94 23.80 12.40
C GLY A 334 22.56 23.77 11.02
N VAL A 335 22.78 24.90 10.34
CA VAL A 335 23.37 24.93 9.00
C VAL A 335 24.87 25.16 9.13
N GLY A 336 25.61 25.73 9.72
CA GLY A 336 27.05 25.94 9.72
C GLY A 336 27.69 26.07 8.32
N GLN A 337 28.84 26.72 8.21
CA GLN A 337 29.50 27.14 6.96
C GLN A 337 29.67 26.04 5.90
N ALA A 338 30.01 24.82 6.33
CA ALA A 338 30.18 23.69 5.39
C ALA A 338 28.88 23.30 4.73
N ARG A 339 27.77 23.34 5.49
CA ARG A 339 26.43 23.01 5.02
C ARG A 339 25.85 24.15 4.18
N ALA A 340 26.05 25.42 4.56
CA ALA A 340 25.68 26.59 3.77
C ALA A 340 26.28 26.52 2.35
N ARG A 341 27.59 26.23 2.25
CA ARG A 341 28.26 26.02 0.95
C ARG A 341 27.74 24.83 0.17
N ALA A 342 27.36 23.73 0.86
CA ALA A 342 26.81 22.55 0.21
C ALA A 342 25.42 22.83 -0.36
N ILE A 343 24.55 23.53 0.39
CA ILE A 343 23.21 23.95 -0.05
C ILE A 343 23.34 24.85 -1.29
N ARG A 344 24.12 25.90 -1.21
CA ARG A 344 24.29 26.85 -2.33
C ARG A 344 24.85 26.19 -3.59
N ARG A 345 25.84 25.29 -3.44
CA ARG A 345 26.34 24.49 -4.56
C ARG A 345 25.34 23.51 -5.11
N GLY A 346 24.59 22.87 -4.24
CA GLY A 346 23.52 21.92 -4.60
C GLY A 346 22.46 22.60 -5.47
N LEU A 347 21.88 23.70 -4.99
CA LEU A 347 20.86 24.46 -5.70
C LEU A 347 21.38 25.02 -7.06
N LYS A 348 22.59 25.56 -7.11
CA LYS A 348 23.17 26.02 -8.37
C LYS A 348 23.40 24.88 -9.36
N ARG A 349 23.89 23.73 -8.90
CA ARG A 349 24.11 22.55 -9.74
C ARG A 349 22.81 22.01 -10.32
N GLN A 350 21.75 21.92 -9.50
CA GLN A 350 20.43 21.49 -9.96
C GLN A 350 19.93 22.40 -11.09
N ARG A 351 19.98 23.71 -10.93
CA ARG A 351 19.62 24.68 -12.00
C ARG A 351 20.38 24.44 -13.29
N SER A 352 21.69 24.21 -13.20
CA SER A 352 22.55 24.02 -14.40
C SER A 352 22.25 22.69 -15.11
N LEU A 353 22.04 21.60 -14.37
CA LEU A 353 21.75 20.26 -14.93
C LEU A 353 20.40 20.22 -15.64
N GLU A 354 19.37 20.79 -15.05
CA GLU A 354 18.04 20.85 -15.67
C GLU A 354 18.04 21.72 -16.93
N SER A 355 18.84 22.81 -16.95
CA SER A 355 18.96 23.66 -18.12
C SER A 355 19.77 23.01 -19.28
N SER A 356 20.67 22.05 -18.98
CA SER A 356 21.47 21.34 -19.99
C SER A 356 20.80 20.07 -20.52
N GLY A 357 19.68 19.62 -19.91
CA GLY A 357 19.00 18.39 -20.30
C GLY A 357 19.74 17.09 -19.90
N GLU A 358 20.80 17.19 -19.09
CA GLU A 358 21.51 16.04 -18.56
C GLU A 358 20.73 15.43 -17.36
N VAL A 359 20.27 14.21 -17.53
CA VAL A 359 19.56 13.43 -16.48
C VAL A 359 20.59 12.86 -15.50
N LEU A 360 20.40 13.09 -14.22
CA LEU A 360 21.11 12.40 -13.13
C LEU A 360 20.57 11.01 -12.92
#